data_527dacb47742c5c36db364a72791c4eb
#
_entry.id   527dacb47742c5c36db364a72791c4eb
#
_cell.length_a   1.000
_cell.length_b   1.000
_cell.length_c   1.000
_cell.angle_alpha   90.00
_cell.angle_beta   90.00
_cell.angle_gamma   90.00
#
_symmetry.space_group_name_H-M   'P 1'
#
loop_
_entity.id
_entity.type
_entity.pdbx_description
1 polymer ?
#
loop_
_entity_poly.entity_id
_entity_poly.type
_entity_poly.pdbx_seq_one_letter_code
_entity_poly.pdbx_strand_id
1 'polypeptide(L)'
;MSEPKPRSEFRRMMRKLLRNPSAILGFSLLAFFVLVAIFAPYIAEPVNPQMLDENGKPMRLDNPYIMPVITWSSEPIPPSKEHPFGMIQGRDIFYGVVWGTRTAFYIGLTVTLISTAVGIVIGSI
;
A
#
# COMPACT_ATOMS: atom_id res chain seq x y z
N MET A 1 4.31 25.28 -39.57
CA MET A 1 3.57 24.72 -38.43
C MET A 1 4.57 24.23 -37.39
N SER A 2 4.58 24.87 -36.24
CA SER A 2 5.41 24.39 -35.14
C SER A 2 4.72 23.17 -34.48
N GLU A 3 5.43 22.05 -34.42
CA GLU A 3 4.94 20.92 -33.68
C GLU A 3 4.74 21.31 -32.20
N PRO A 4 3.61 20.95 -31.59
CA PRO A 4 3.40 21.26 -30.18
C PRO A 4 4.47 20.59 -29.33
N LYS A 5 5.13 21.36 -28.49
CA LYS A 5 6.15 20.85 -27.58
C LYS A 5 5.51 19.81 -26.64
N PRO A 6 6.15 18.64 -26.39
CA PRO A 6 5.56 17.60 -25.57
C PRO A 6 5.16 18.07 -24.17
N ARG A 7 5.81 19.10 -23.64
CA ARG A 7 5.47 19.69 -22.35
C ARG A 7 4.11 20.39 -22.34
N SER A 8 3.67 20.99 -23.45
CA SER A 8 2.39 21.67 -23.54
C SER A 8 1.22 20.71 -23.62
N GLU A 9 1.42 19.55 -24.26
CA GLU A 9 0.40 18.48 -24.32
C GLU A 9 0.19 17.85 -22.95
N PHE A 10 1.27 17.59 -22.23
CA PHE A 10 1.21 17.06 -20.87
C PHE A 10 0.44 18.01 -19.93
N ARG A 11 0.72 19.32 -20.03
CA ARG A 11 -0.02 20.33 -19.25
C ARG A 11 -1.52 20.36 -19.59
N ARG A 12 -1.86 20.24 -20.87
CA ARG A 12 -3.26 20.18 -21.30
C ARG A 12 -3.96 18.93 -20.75
N MET A 13 -3.29 17.80 -20.82
CA MET A 13 -3.83 16.54 -20.26
C MET A 13 -4.02 16.65 -18.76
N MET A 14 -3.04 17.20 -18.04
CA MET A 14 -3.13 17.43 -16.60
C MET A 14 -4.27 18.39 -16.24
N ARG A 15 -4.45 19.46 -16.99
CA ARG A 15 -5.58 20.38 -16.77
C ARG A 15 -6.93 19.71 -16.95
N LYS A 16 -7.07 18.89 -18.00
CA LYS A 16 -8.30 18.13 -18.25
C LYS A 16 -8.58 17.14 -17.13
N LEU A 17 -7.53 16.44 -16.67
CA LEU A 17 -7.65 15.50 -15.55
C LEU A 17 -8.04 16.21 -14.26
N LEU A 18 -7.43 17.35 -13.96
CA LEU A 18 -7.73 18.12 -12.74
C LEU A 18 -9.11 18.76 -12.75
N ARG A 19 -9.72 18.96 -13.92
CA ARG A 19 -11.10 19.47 -14.03
C ARG A 19 -12.15 18.37 -13.83
N ASN A 20 -11.78 17.12 -14.05
CA ASN A 20 -12.71 16.00 -13.87
C ASN A 20 -12.73 15.57 -12.40
N PRO A 21 -13.87 15.69 -11.69
CA PRO A 21 -13.95 15.32 -10.27
C PRO A 21 -13.65 13.84 -10.01
N SER A 22 -14.01 12.97 -10.95
CA SER A 22 -13.69 11.53 -10.84
C SER A 22 -12.18 11.28 -10.88
N ALA A 23 -11.48 12.00 -11.76
CA ALA A 23 -10.01 11.89 -11.86
C ALA A 23 -9.32 12.42 -10.60
N ILE A 24 -9.80 13.53 -10.04
CA ILE A 24 -9.25 14.08 -8.79
C ILE A 24 -9.44 13.08 -7.64
N LEU A 25 -10.61 12.49 -7.53
CA LEU A 25 -10.89 11.47 -6.52
C LEU A 25 -9.96 10.26 -6.68
N GLY A 26 -9.80 9.75 -7.91
CA GLY A 26 -8.92 8.63 -8.21
C GLY A 26 -7.46 8.92 -7.89
N PHE A 27 -6.96 10.09 -8.28
CA PHE A 27 -5.59 10.50 -7.96
C PHE A 27 -5.38 10.70 -6.47
N SER A 28 -6.36 11.27 -5.77
CA SER A 28 -6.29 11.45 -4.32
C SER A 28 -6.21 10.12 -3.58
N LEU A 29 -7.03 9.16 -3.96
CA LEU A 29 -7.00 7.81 -3.39
C LEU A 29 -5.67 7.10 -3.69
N LEU A 30 -5.21 7.19 -4.94
CA LEU A 30 -3.94 6.58 -5.33
C LEU A 30 -2.77 7.18 -4.55
N ALA A 31 -2.72 8.51 -4.45
CA ALA A 31 -1.70 9.21 -3.68
C ALA A 31 -1.73 8.81 -2.20
N PHE A 32 -2.92 8.71 -1.62
CA PHE A 32 -3.10 8.26 -0.24
C PHE A 32 -2.55 6.86 -0.03
N PHE A 33 -2.90 5.91 -0.89
CA PHE A 33 -2.42 4.54 -0.76
C PHE A 33 -0.91 4.41 -1.02
N VAL A 34 -0.37 5.20 -1.95
CA VAL A 34 1.08 5.25 -2.18
C VAL A 34 1.81 5.75 -0.94
N LEU A 35 1.30 6.81 -0.31
CA LEU A 35 1.87 7.32 0.94
C LEU A 35 1.80 6.28 2.06
N VAL A 36 0.69 5.59 2.20
CA VAL A 36 0.54 4.48 3.17
C VAL A 36 1.57 3.39 2.90
N ALA A 37 1.77 3.01 1.65
CA ALA A 37 2.75 1.98 1.27
C ALA A 37 4.19 2.40 1.57
N ILE A 38 4.54 3.66 1.31
CA ILE A 38 5.88 4.19 1.57
C ILE A 38 6.14 4.29 3.08
N PHE A 39 5.17 4.78 3.84
CA PHE A 39 5.28 5.00 5.28
C PHE A 39 4.83 3.79 6.13
N ALA A 40 4.58 2.64 5.49
CA ALA A 40 4.14 1.44 6.20
C ALA A 40 5.00 1.08 7.43
N PRO A 41 6.35 1.11 7.36
CA PRO A 41 7.18 0.82 8.54
C PRO A 41 7.00 1.81 9.69
N TYR A 42 6.57 3.04 9.38
CA TYR A 42 6.34 4.09 10.39
C TYR A 42 4.92 4.07 10.94
N ILE A 43 3.94 3.70 10.10
CA ILE A 43 2.54 3.64 10.49
C ILE A 43 2.25 2.39 11.32
N ALA A 44 2.77 1.24 10.86
CA ALA A 44 2.64 -0.05 11.52
C ALA A 44 4.03 -0.66 11.65
N GLU A 45 4.67 -0.48 12.79
CA GLU A 45 6.01 -1.00 13.02
C GLU A 45 6.03 -2.53 12.94
N PRO A 46 6.99 -3.12 12.20
CA PRO A 46 7.10 -4.56 12.07
C PRO A 46 7.77 -5.17 13.30
N VAL A 47 7.06 -5.16 14.42
CA VAL A 47 7.53 -5.67 15.70
C VAL A 47 6.56 -6.69 16.26
N ASN A 48 7.08 -7.67 16.98
CA ASN A 48 6.25 -8.62 17.71
C ASN A 48 6.21 -8.24 19.19
N PRO A 49 5.05 -7.73 19.69
CA PRO A 49 4.95 -7.30 21.08
C PRO A 49 5.08 -8.43 22.10
N GLN A 50 4.94 -9.68 21.67
CA GLN A 50 5.14 -10.83 22.57
C GLN A 50 6.59 -11.22 22.74
N MET A 51 7.45 -10.89 21.77
CA MET A 51 8.89 -11.12 21.85
C MET A 51 9.58 -9.83 22.25
N LEU A 52 10.12 -9.81 23.44
CA LEU A 52 10.88 -8.67 23.96
C LEU A 52 12.38 -8.94 23.84
N ASP A 53 13.10 -7.87 23.47
CA ASP A 53 14.55 -7.84 23.45
C ASP A 53 15.10 -7.78 24.89
N GLU A 54 16.41 -7.97 25.06
CA GLU A 54 17.11 -7.86 26.36
C GLU A 54 16.82 -6.55 27.08
N ASN A 55 16.52 -5.48 26.32
CA ASN A 55 16.19 -4.16 26.85
C ASN A 55 14.69 -3.96 27.13
N GLY A 56 13.85 -4.98 26.95
CA GLY A 56 12.41 -4.90 27.13
C GLY A 56 11.66 -4.26 25.98
N LYS A 57 12.31 -4.04 24.83
CA LYS A 57 11.66 -3.52 23.62
C LYS A 57 11.14 -4.65 22.74
N PRO A 58 10.01 -4.44 22.03
CA PRO A 58 9.52 -5.46 21.11
C PRO A 58 10.55 -5.79 20.01
N MET A 59 10.77 -7.07 19.77
CA MET A 59 11.69 -7.49 18.73
C MET A 59 11.14 -7.20 17.34
N ARG A 60 12.04 -6.78 16.45
CA ARG A 60 11.70 -6.54 15.06
C ARG A 60 11.43 -7.86 14.34
N LEU A 61 10.44 -7.87 13.45
CA LEU A 61 10.14 -9.03 12.62
C LEU A 61 11.18 -9.16 11.50
N ASP A 62 11.65 -10.37 11.25
CA ASP A 62 12.53 -10.66 10.11
C ASP A 62 11.79 -10.45 8.79
N ASN A 63 10.52 -10.82 8.75
CA ASN A 63 9.66 -10.61 7.60
C ASN A 63 8.43 -9.81 8.00
N PRO A 64 8.37 -8.50 7.66
CA PRO A 64 7.24 -7.65 8.03
C PRO A 64 5.93 -8.00 7.33
N TYR A 65 5.98 -8.78 6.25
CA TYR A 65 4.78 -9.20 5.53
C TYR A 65 4.04 -10.35 6.20
N ILE A 66 4.64 -10.98 7.19
CA ILE A 66 3.99 -11.99 8.02
C ILE A 66 3.39 -11.30 9.24
N MET A 67 2.07 -11.40 9.38
CA MET A 67 1.36 -10.78 10.50
C MET A 67 1.72 -11.51 11.81
N PRO A 68 2.23 -10.79 12.80
CA PRO A 68 2.52 -11.40 14.09
C PRO A 68 1.24 -11.76 14.84
N VAL A 69 1.25 -12.90 15.52
CA VAL A 69 0.18 -13.28 16.44
C VAL A 69 0.42 -12.58 17.76
N ILE A 70 -0.46 -11.65 18.13
CA ILE A 70 -0.33 -10.85 19.35
C ILE A 70 -1.01 -11.54 20.54
N THR A 71 -2.14 -12.19 20.28
CA THR A 71 -2.89 -12.93 21.32
C THR A 71 -3.29 -14.30 20.79
N TRP A 72 -3.48 -15.25 21.70
CA TRP A 72 -3.94 -16.61 21.35
C TRP A 72 -5.48 -16.72 21.32
N SER A 73 -6.17 -15.59 21.27
CA SER A 73 -7.65 -15.58 21.18
C SER A 73 -8.10 -15.79 19.75
N SER A 74 -9.00 -16.75 19.56
CA SER A 74 -9.65 -16.99 18.25
C SER A 74 -10.81 -16.04 17.99
N GLU A 75 -11.27 -15.32 19.00
CA GLU A 75 -12.42 -14.43 18.90
C GLU A 75 -12.02 -13.09 18.26
N PRO A 76 -12.86 -12.56 17.35
CA PRO A 76 -12.62 -11.21 16.81
C PRO A 76 -12.78 -10.17 17.91
N ILE A 77 -11.84 -9.23 17.96
CA ILE A 77 -11.86 -8.11 18.89
C ILE A 77 -12.32 -6.86 18.15
N PRO A 78 -13.30 -6.11 18.68
CA PRO A 78 -13.77 -4.89 18.03
C PRO A 78 -12.69 -3.80 17.96
N PRO A 79 -12.82 -2.81 17.06
CA PRO A 79 -11.86 -1.72 16.96
C PRO A 79 -11.69 -0.97 18.28
N SER A 80 -10.44 -0.67 18.63
CA SER A 80 -10.07 0.07 19.85
C SER A 80 -8.95 1.05 19.54
N LYS A 81 -8.57 1.86 20.54
CA LYS A 81 -7.46 2.82 20.38
C LYS A 81 -6.12 2.12 20.08
N GLU A 82 -5.90 0.95 20.66
CA GLU A 82 -4.69 0.15 20.43
C GLU A 82 -4.72 -0.56 19.08
N HIS A 83 -5.91 -0.97 18.64
CA HIS A 83 -6.13 -1.68 17.38
C HIS A 83 -7.26 -0.99 16.61
N PRO A 84 -6.94 0.02 15.76
CA PRO A 84 -7.94 0.84 15.06
C PRO A 84 -8.95 0.05 14.22
N PHE A 85 -8.55 -1.08 13.64
CA PHE A 85 -9.43 -1.96 12.85
C PHE A 85 -9.82 -3.24 13.57
N GLY A 86 -9.47 -3.37 14.86
CA GLY A 86 -9.71 -4.57 15.63
C GLY A 86 -8.70 -5.69 15.35
N MET A 87 -9.02 -6.88 15.84
CA MET A 87 -8.16 -8.06 15.70
C MET A 87 -8.98 -9.28 15.28
N ILE A 88 -8.38 -10.14 14.47
CA ILE A 88 -8.94 -11.45 14.07
C ILE A 88 -7.86 -12.51 14.29
N GLN A 89 -8.24 -13.61 14.97
CA GLN A 89 -7.33 -14.74 15.24
C GLN A 89 -6.00 -14.31 15.87
N GLY A 90 -6.07 -13.33 16.77
CA GLY A 90 -4.91 -12.81 17.47
C GLY A 90 -3.99 -11.93 16.63
N ARG A 91 -4.42 -11.53 15.44
CA ARG A 91 -3.65 -10.67 14.53
C ARG A 91 -4.30 -9.31 14.36
N ASP A 92 -3.47 -8.27 14.30
CA ASP A 92 -3.95 -6.90 14.12
C ASP A 92 -4.31 -6.65 12.65
N ILE A 93 -5.57 -6.32 12.39
CA ILE A 93 -6.07 -6.05 11.04
C ILE A 93 -5.44 -4.77 10.47
N PHE A 94 -5.22 -3.75 11.30
CA PHE A 94 -4.59 -2.50 10.86
C PHE A 94 -3.20 -2.75 10.28
N TYR A 95 -2.38 -3.53 10.98
CA TYR A 95 -1.07 -3.94 10.49
C TYR A 95 -1.17 -4.65 9.15
N GLY A 96 -2.10 -5.60 9.04
CA GLY A 96 -2.32 -6.37 7.81
C GLY A 96 -2.74 -5.52 6.64
N VAL A 97 -3.62 -4.53 6.85
CA VAL A 97 -4.07 -3.60 5.80
C VAL A 97 -2.92 -2.71 5.33
N VAL A 98 -2.15 -2.14 6.24
CA VAL A 98 -1.03 -1.26 5.90
C VAL A 98 0.04 -2.00 5.10
N TRP A 99 0.48 -3.16 5.56
CA TRP A 99 1.49 -3.95 4.85
C TRP A 99 0.92 -4.63 3.60
N GLY A 100 -0.36 -5.00 3.62
CA GLY A 100 -1.06 -5.54 2.45
C GLY A 100 -1.16 -4.53 1.32
N THR A 101 -1.33 -3.25 1.61
CA THR A 101 -1.30 -2.17 0.62
C THR A 101 0.03 -2.16 -0.14
N ARG A 102 1.13 -2.28 0.57
CA ARG A 102 2.47 -2.35 -0.04
C ARG A 102 2.62 -3.57 -0.94
N THR A 103 2.19 -4.73 -0.47
CA THR A 103 2.18 -5.97 -1.26
C THR A 103 1.31 -5.83 -2.51
N ALA A 104 0.13 -5.24 -2.39
CA ALA A 104 -0.77 -5.01 -3.51
C ALA A 104 -0.14 -4.13 -4.59
N PHE A 105 0.60 -3.09 -4.21
CA PHE A 105 1.32 -2.25 -5.17
C PHE A 105 2.43 -3.02 -5.89
N TYR A 106 3.20 -3.83 -5.18
CA TYR A 106 4.22 -4.67 -5.79
C TYR A 106 3.63 -5.61 -6.84
N ILE A 107 2.57 -6.31 -6.48
CA ILE A 107 1.89 -7.25 -7.37
C ILE A 107 1.29 -6.49 -8.56
N GLY A 108 0.58 -5.40 -8.30
CA GLY A 108 -0.07 -4.59 -9.33
C GLY A 108 0.93 -4.03 -10.35
N LEU A 109 2.04 -3.46 -9.88
CA LEU A 109 3.09 -2.94 -10.76
C LEU A 109 3.73 -4.07 -11.58
N THR A 110 4.06 -5.18 -10.94
CA THR A 110 4.69 -6.31 -11.62
C THR A 110 3.79 -6.88 -12.71
N VAL A 111 2.52 -7.11 -12.39
CA VAL A 111 1.53 -7.61 -13.36
C VAL A 111 1.35 -6.63 -14.51
N THR A 112 1.24 -5.33 -14.21
CA THR A 112 1.09 -4.28 -15.23
C THR A 112 2.29 -4.23 -16.16
N LEU A 113 3.50 -4.25 -15.63
CA LEU A 113 4.73 -4.24 -16.43
C LEU A 113 4.83 -5.46 -17.34
N ILE A 114 4.58 -6.65 -16.80
CA ILE A 114 4.63 -7.89 -17.56
C ILE A 114 3.55 -7.88 -18.66
N SER A 115 2.32 -7.52 -18.32
CA SER A 115 1.21 -7.45 -19.27
C SER A 115 1.46 -6.45 -20.40
N THR A 116 2.02 -5.29 -20.05
CA THR A 116 2.37 -4.25 -21.02
C THR A 116 3.48 -4.74 -21.94
N ALA A 117 4.53 -5.34 -21.39
CA ALA A 117 5.64 -5.88 -22.18
C ALA A 117 5.16 -6.96 -23.17
N VAL A 118 4.33 -7.90 -22.69
CA VAL A 118 3.74 -8.95 -23.54
C VAL A 118 2.85 -8.33 -24.60
N GLY A 119 2.01 -7.35 -24.22
CA GLY A 119 1.13 -6.65 -25.17
C GLY A 119 1.90 -5.94 -26.27
N ILE A 120 3.00 -5.28 -25.94
CA ILE A 120 3.87 -4.61 -26.93
C ILE A 120 4.50 -5.63 -27.88
N VAL A 121 5.03 -6.72 -27.34
CA VAL A 121 5.67 -7.77 -28.17
C VAL A 121 4.65 -8.38 -29.13
N ILE A 122 3.47 -8.77 -28.65
CA ILE A 122 2.43 -9.38 -29.49
C ILE A 122 1.86 -8.35 -30.45
N GLY A 123 1.65 -7.12 -30.01
CA GLY A 123 1.09 -6.06 -30.86
C GLY A 123 2.01 -5.57 -31.95
N SER A 124 3.33 -5.72 -31.78
CA SER A 124 4.30 -5.31 -32.82
C SER A 124 4.61 -6.37 -33.85
N ILE A 125 4.14 -7.59 -33.68
CA ILE A 125 4.26 -8.67 -34.71
C ILE A 125 3.14 -8.54 -35.78
#